data_f38518995b2aacf41cea6ad006330e59
#
_entry.id   f38518995b2aacf41cea6ad006330e59
#
_cell.length_a   1.000
_cell.length_b   1.000
_cell.length_c   1.000
_cell.angle_alpha   90.00
_cell.angle_beta   90.00
_cell.angle_gamma   90.00
#
_symmetry.space_group_name_H-M   'P 1'
#
loop_
_entity.id
_entity.type
_entity.pdbx_description
1 polymer ?
#
loop_
_entity_poly.entity_id
_entity_poly.type
_entity_poly.pdbx_seq_one_letter_code
_entity_poly.pdbx_strand_id
1 'polypeptide(L)'
;RVDRLLHLMDDSGVEKAVMLPVVADFSPTNNEDCARWAAEHPDRLATMTNVALHESDAAEQILQVREKFGAVAISYYPNSADLSWMLEPASTPIWEAFATSGLVANLQINPPNYAVLLELVRRHPQVRFLCNHLALPLQHFEPDDPTYGGLFAGRDLPNLFVKASAFYAAATTSWDFRCPRGLGFFSALLKGLGPERLLWGTDWPPTSNHLTYRQALELVRTFATDLDDDSRSLVLGENAARLFGI
;
A
#
# COMPACT_ATOMS: atom_id res chain seq x y z
N ARG A 1 5.96 2.40 19.80
CA ARG A 1 7.42 2.36 19.82
C ARG A 1 7.91 1.32 18.83
N VAL A 2 9.01 1.58 18.15
CA VAL A 2 9.59 0.67 17.15
C VAL A 2 9.95 -0.70 17.75
N ASP A 3 10.47 -0.74 18.98
CA ASP A 3 10.77 -2.00 19.68
C ASP A 3 9.61 -2.99 19.71
N ARG A 4 8.37 -2.47 19.89
CA ARG A 4 7.18 -3.34 19.85
C ARG A 4 6.92 -3.89 18.46
N LEU A 5 7.14 -3.12 17.41
CA LEU A 5 7.03 -3.60 16.03
C LEU A 5 8.03 -4.74 15.79
N LEU A 6 9.30 -4.52 16.14
CA LEU A 6 10.36 -5.51 15.96
C LEU A 6 10.04 -6.81 16.71
N HIS A 7 9.60 -6.72 17.97
CA HIS A 7 9.17 -7.88 18.74
C HIS A 7 8.01 -8.64 18.08
N LEU A 8 6.98 -7.94 17.57
CA LEU A 8 5.87 -8.57 16.87
C LEU A 8 6.30 -9.23 15.55
N MET A 9 7.26 -8.64 14.85
CA MET A 9 7.85 -9.21 13.65
C MET A 9 8.60 -10.50 13.99
N ASP A 10 9.43 -10.50 15.04
CA ASP A 10 10.20 -11.67 15.50
C ASP A 10 9.26 -12.82 15.89
N ASP A 11 8.24 -12.55 16.70
CA ASP A 11 7.25 -13.52 17.15
C ASP A 11 6.44 -14.13 15.98
N SER A 12 6.36 -13.41 14.86
CA SER A 12 5.56 -13.82 13.69
C SER A 12 6.41 -14.36 12.53
N GLY A 13 7.75 -14.30 12.62
CA GLY A 13 8.66 -14.71 11.57
C GLY A 13 8.67 -13.74 10.37
N VAL A 14 8.50 -12.44 10.62
CA VAL A 14 8.58 -11.38 9.61
C VAL A 14 9.98 -10.79 9.62
N GLU A 15 10.70 -10.95 8.53
CA GLU A 15 12.10 -10.50 8.44
C GLU A 15 12.22 -9.00 8.29
N LYS A 16 11.46 -8.40 7.36
CA LYS A 16 11.52 -6.97 7.04
C LYS A 16 10.13 -6.33 6.99
N ALA A 17 10.07 -5.05 7.29
CA ALA A 17 8.85 -4.26 7.15
C ALA A 17 9.13 -2.89 6.52
N VAL A 18 8.17 -2.41 5.72
CA VAL A 18 8.14 -1.04 5.23
C VAL A 18 7.15 -0.24 6.08
N MET A 19 7.65 0.75 6.79
CA MET A 19 6.84 1.64 7.63
C MET A 19 6.21 2.73 6.78
N LEU A 20 4.95 3.04 7.08
CA LEU A 20 4.23 4.16 6.48
C LEU A 20 3.99 5.21 7.56
N PRO A 21 4.50 6.43 7.41
CA PRO A 21 4.12 7.53 8.27
C PRO A 21 2.63 7.86 8.06
N VAL A 22 1.92 8.12 9.16
CA VAL A 22 0.59 8.71 9.09
C VAL A 22 0.69 10.17 8.65
N VAL A 23 -0.43 10.77 8.23
CA VAL A 23 -0.46 12.17 7.81
C VAL A 23 -0.01 13.11 8.94
N ALA A 24 0.57 14.24 8.57
CA ALA A 24 1.16 15.21 9.49
C ALA A 24 0.17 15.75 10.55
N ASP A 25 -1.12 15.78 10.23
CA ASP A 25 -2.18 16.20 11.18
C ASP A 25 -2.25 15.32 12.43
N PHE A 26 -1.87 14.04 12.32
CA PHE A 26 -1.80 13.13 13.47
C PHE A 26 -0.44 13.16 14.17
N SER A 27 0.65 13.39 13.43
CA SER A 27 2.00 13.46 13.97
C SER A 27 2.89 14.26 13.02
N PRO A 28 3.21 15.51 13.32
CA PRO A 28 4.00 16.36 12.43
C PRO A 28 5.45 15.89 12.23
N THR A 29 5.98 15.05 13.13
CA THR A 29 7.36 14.49 13.05
C THR A 29 7.41 13.07 12.52
N ASN A 30 6.31 12.56 11.96
CA ASN A 30 6.19 11.13 11.67
C ASN A 30 7.11 10.67 10.53
N ASN A 31 7.38 11.52 9.54
CA ASN A 31 8.36 11.24 8.50
C ASN A 31 9.77 11.06 9.10
N GLU A 32 10.17 11.99 9.97
CA GLU A 32 11.47 11.99 10.67
C GLU A 32 11.60 10.79 11.60
N ASP A 33 10.55 10.47 12.34
CA ASP A 33 10.55 9.33 13.26
C ASP A 33 10.69 8.00 12.52
N CYS A 34 9.93 7.80 11.43
CA CYS A 34 10.03 6.59 10.62
C CYS A 34 11.41 6.49 9.93
N ALA A 35 11.94 7.59 9.41
CA ALA A 35 13.29 7.63 8.82
C ALA A 35 14.37 7.27 9.83
N ARG A 36 14.30 7.83 11.04
CA ARG A 36 15.22 7.52 12.14
C ARG A 36 15.18 6.05 12.52
N TRP A 37 13.99 5.46 12.70
CA TRP A 37 13.85 4.04 13.04
C TRP A 37 14.36 3.13 11.92
N ALA A 38 14.13 3.48 10.65
CA ALA A 38 14.70 2.73 9.53
C ALA A 38 16.23 2.81 9.52
N ALA A 39 16.81 3.97 9.82
CA ALA A 39 18.26 4.14 9.93
C ALA A 39 18.88 3.39 11.14
N GLU A 40 18.15 3.29 12.27
CA GLU A 40 18.54 2.51 13.44
C GLU A 40 18.47 0.99 13.20
N HIS A 41 17.62 0.53 12.29
CA HIS A 41 17.39 -0.90 12.00
C HIS A 41 17.37 -1.19 10.48
N PRO A 42 18.44 -0.89 9.73
CA PRO A 42 18.44 -0.94 8.26
C PRO A 42 18.25 -2.35 7.68
N ASP A 43 18.61 -3.39 8.44
CA ASP A 43 18.42 -4.78 8.04
C ASP A 43 16.97 -5.27 8.23
N ARG A 44 16.15 -4.53 8.98
CA ARG A 44 14.81 -4.91 9.38
C ARG A 44 13.73 -3.96 8.85
N LEU A 45 14.03 -2.67 8.71
CA LEU A 45 13.05 -1.63 8.46
C LEU A 45 13.45 -0.77 7.26
N ALA A 46 12.48 -0.52 6.39
CA ALA A 46 12.50 0.55 5.40
C ALA A 46 11.35 1.52 5.68
N THR A 47 11.38 2.71 5.09
CA THR A 47 10.35 3.71 5.31
C THR A 47 9.80 4.28 4.00
N MET A 48 8.52 4.59 4.00
CA MET A 48 7.91 5.55 3.09
C MET A 48 7.96 6.96 3.71
N THR A 49 7.61 7.96 2.91
CA THR A 49 7.44 9.34 3.37
C THR A 49 6.06 9.83 2.95
N ASN A 50 5.38 10.56 3.82
CA ASN A 50 4.13 11.22 3.45
C ASN A 50 4.45 12.56 2.77
N VAL A 51 3.89 12.77 1.58
CA VAL A 51 3.97 14.03 0.82
C VAL A 51 2.57 14.42 0.36
N ALA A 52 2.20 15.67 0.57
CA ALA A 52 0.93 16.23 0.11
C ALA A 52 1.00 16.53 -1.39
N LEU A 53 0.63 15.58 -2.25
CA LEU A 53 0.79 15.69 -3.70
C LEU A 53 0.00 16.84 -4.35
N HIS A 54 -0.99 17.41 -3.65
CA HIS A 54 -1.77 18.54 -4.14
C HIS A 54 -1.12 19.92 -3.87
N GLU A 55 -0.03 19.94 -3.11
CA GLU A 55 0.71 21.17 -2.84
C GLU A 55 1.65 21.53 -4.00
N SER A 56 1.91 22.83 -4.17
CA SER A 56 2.66 23.36 -5.30
C SER A 56 4.13 22.93 -5.35
N ASP A 57 4.71 22.54 -4.21
CA ASP A 57 6.11 22.10 -4.05
C ASP A 57 6.25 20.56 -4.01
N ALA A 58 5.16 19.82 -4.26
CA ALA A 58 5.15 18.36 -4.18
C ALA A 58 6.24 17.71 -5.03
N ALA A 59 6.42 18.15 -6.26
CA ALA A 59 7.45 17.62 -7.16
C ALA A 59 8.87 17.81 -6.60
N GLU A 60 9.15 18.96 -6.01
CA GLU A 60 10.45 19.23 -5.36
C GLU A 60 10.64 18.31 -4.14
N GLN A 61 9.63 18.20 -3.29
CA GLN A 61 9.66 17.30 -2.13
C GLN A 61 9.94 15.85 -2.55
N ILE A 62 9.28 15.34 -3.61
CA ILE A 62 9.48 13.98 -4.13
C ILE A 62 10.96 13.73 -4.49
N LEU A 63 11.63 14.67 -5.11
CA LEU A 63 13.03 14.55 -5.50
C LEU A 63 13.99 14.51 -4.31
N GLN A 64 13.61 15.13 -3.19
CA GLN A 64 14.45 15.27 -1.99
C GLN A 64 14.28 14.16 -0.96
N VAL A 65 13.10 13.48 -0.91
CA VAL A 65 12.77 12.57 0.21
C VAL A 65 13.67 11.36 0.31
N ARG A 66 14.23 10.88 -0.81
CA ARG A 66 15.17 9.75 -0.78
C ARG A 66 16.47 10.13 -0.06
N GLU A 67 17.02 11.28 -0.38
CA GLU A 67 18.25 11.78 0.27
C GLU A 67 17.97 12.16 1.74
N LYS A 68 16.86 12.85 1.97
CA LYS A 68 16.51 13.37 3.29
C LYS A 68 16.10 12.30 4.29
N PHE A 69 15.37 11.25 3.85
CA PHE A 69 14.73 10.28 4.73
C PHE A 69 15.08 8.82 4.41
N GLY A 70 15.85 8.54 3.36
CA GLY A 70 16.09 7.17 2.90
C GLY A 70 14.81 6.47 2.40
N ALA A 71 13.79 7.23 1.99
CA ALA A 71 12.49 6.70 1.62
C ALA A 71 12.55 5.81 0.37
N VAL A 72 11.79 4.70 0.37
CA VAL A 72 11.61 3.79 -0.77
C VAL A 72 10.33 4.09 -1.55
N ALA A 73 9.41 4.83 -0.97
CA ALA A 73 8.12 5.18 -1.54
C ALA A 73 7.58 6.47 -0.93
N ILE A 74 6.60 7.07 -1.61
CA ILE A 74 5.80 8.17 -1.07
C ILE A 74 4.39 7.66 -0.85
N SER A 75 3.87 7.89 0.36
CA SER A 75 2.49 7.60 0.72
C SER A 75 1.65 8.86 0.64
N TYR A 76 0.52 8.79 -0.08
CA TYR A 76 -0.41 9.90 -0.21
C TYR A 76 -1.85 9.47 0.10
N TYR A 77 -2.48 10.23 0.97
CA TYR A 77 -3.86 10.06 1.41
C TYR A 77 -4.66 11.28 0.92
N PRO A 78 -5.36 11.16 -0.23
CA PRO A 78 -6.12 12.29 -0.74
C PRO A 78 -7.32 12.61 0.16
N ASN A 79 -7.50 13.90 0.43
CA ASN A 79 -8.65 14.41 1.18
C ASN A 79 -9.86 14.71 0.27
N SER A 80 -9.68 14.62 -1.05
CA SER A 80 -10.73 14.88 -2.05
C SER A 80 -11.41 13.60 -2.50
N ALA A 81 -12.72 13.67 -2.73
CA ALA A 81 -13.47 12.60 -3.37
C ALA A 81 -13.21 12.52 -4.88
N ASP A 82 -12.83 13.64 -5.51
CA ASP A 82 -12.48 13.73 -6.93
C ASP A 82 -10.95 13.85 -7.07
N LEU A 83 -10.36 12.88 -7.75
CA LEU A 83 -8.93 12.79 -8.02
C LEU A 83 -8.56 13.15 -9.47
N SER A 84 -9.49 13.67 -10.26
CA SER A 84 -9.26 14.02 -11.67
C SER A 84 -8.11 15.02 -11.87
N TRP A 85 -7.84 15.87 -10.88
CA TRP A 85 -6.71 16.79 -10.88
C TRP A 85 -5.35 16.09 -11.10
N MET A 86 -5.23 14.82 -10.71
CA MET A 86 -4.01 14.03 -10.91
C MET A 86 -3.70 13.80 -12.40
N LEU A 87 -4.68 13.93 -13.28
CA LEU A 87 -4.56 13.78 -14.72
C LEU A 87 -4.37 15.11 -15.46
N GLU A 88 -4.48 16.23 -14.76
CA GLU A 88 -4.33 17.57 -15.35
C GLU A 88 -2.86 17.88 -15.68
N PRO A 89 -2.60 18.74 -16.69
CA PRO A 89 -1.22 19.13 -17.05
C PRO A 89 -0.40 19.70 -15.88
N ALA A 90 -1.06 20.37 -14.93
CA ALA A 90 -0.42 20.92 -13.74
C ALA A 90 0.20 19.84 -12.83
N SER A 91 -0.27 18.60 -12.89
CA SER A 91 0.24 17.47 -12.11
C SER A 91 1.39 16.72 -12.79
N THR A 92 1.71 17.04 -14.06
CA THR A 92 2.78 16.39 -14.82
C THR A 92 4.12 16.39 -14.07
N PRO A 93 4.58 17.52 -13.46
CA PRO A 93 5.85 17.54 -12.72
C PRO A 93 5.92 16.54 -11.56
N ILE A 94 4.80 16.20 -10.94
CA ILE A 94 4.71 15.22 -9.85
C ILE A 94 5.11 13.84 -10.38
N TRP A 95 4.52 13.41 -11.49
CA TRP A 95 4.76 12.09 -12.08
C TRP A 95 6.15 11.97 -12.70
N GLU A 96 6.68 13.06 -13.26
CA GLU A 96 8.06 13.17 -13.71
C GLU A 96 9.05 13.04 -12.54
N ALA A 97 8.74 13.64 -11.38
CA ALA A 97 9.55 13.50 -10.17
C ALA A 97 9.54 12.06 -9.65
N PHE A 98 8.41 11.35 -9.67
CA PHE A 98 8.34 9.93 -9.35
C PHE A 98 9.19 9.09 -10.33
N ALA A 99 9.09 9.35 -11.62
CA ALA A 99 9.86 8.66 -12.65
C ALA A 99 11.37 8.85 -12.44
N THR A 100 11.79 10.08 -12.15
CA THR A 100 13.19 10.45 -11.93
C THR A 100 13.75 9.88 -10.64
N SER A 101 13.01 9.96 -9.55
CA SER A 101 13.44 9.45 -8.23
C SER A 101 13.40 7.93 -8.13
N GLY A 102 12.60 7.26 -8.97
CA GLY A 102 12.35 5.83 -8.90
C GLY A 102 11.62 5.38 -7.62
N LEU A 103 10.96 6.31 -6.94
CA LEU A 103 10.14 6.01 -5.76
C LEU A 103 8.81 5.36 -6.18
N VAL A 104 8.25 4.53 -5.31
CA VAL A 104 6.91 3.97 -5.50
C VAL A 104 5.87 5.00 -5.10
N ALA A 105 4.86 5.23 -5.93
CA ALA A 105 3.70 6.04 -5.62
C ALA A 105 2.66 5.19 -4.88
N ASN A 106 2.66 5.26 -3.54
CA ASN A 106 1.71 4.54 -2.71
C ASN A 106 0.48 5.42 -2.45
N LEU A 107 -0.64 5.08 -3.10
CA LEU A 107 -1.83 5.92 -3.15
C LEU A 107 -3.03 5.25 -2.47
N GLN A 108 -3.79 6.04 -1.71
CA GLN A 108 -5.07 5.60 -1.15
C GLN A 108 -6.21 6.00 -2.07
N ILE A 109 -6.58 5.12 -2.98
CA ILE A 109 -7.60 5.36 -4.01
C ILE A 109 -8.74 4.35 -3.87
N ASN A 110 -9.98 4.86 -3.86
CA ASN A 110 -11.20 4.09 -3.73
C ASN A 110 -11.84 3.75 -5.10
N PRO A 111 -12.80 2.81 -5.16
CA PRO A 111 -13.39 2.33 -6.41
C PRO A 111 -13.90 3.41 -7.37
N PRO A 112 -14.60 4.47 -6.95
CA PRO A 112 -15.02 5.54 -7.86
C PRO A 112 -13.89 6.23 -8.62
N ASN A 113 -12.65 6.17 -8.12
CA ASN A 113 -11.47 6.81 -8.70
C ASN A 113 -10.54 5.83 -9.45
N TYR A 114 -10.93 4.58 -9.65
CA TYR A 114 -10.08 3.62 -10.36
C TYR A 114 -9.80 4.01 -11.80
N ALA A 115 -10.72 4.69 -12.47
CA ALA A 115 -10.48 5.20 -13.83
C ALA A 115 -9.30 6.20 -13.85
N VAL A 116 -9.21 7.07 -12.84
CA VAL A 116 -8.09 8.01 -12.68
C VAL A 116 -6.79 7.26 -12.43
N LEU A 117 -6.79 6.29 -11.50
CA LEU A 117 -5.61 5.46 -11.21
C LEU A 117 -5.11 4.74 -12.46
N LEU A 118 -5.99 4.06 -13.17
CA LEU A 118 -5.61 3.29 -14.36
C LEU A 118 -5.08 4.17 -15.48
N GLU A 119 -5.62 5.36 -15.64
CA GLU A 119 -5.11 6.34 -16.61
C GLU A 119 -3.72 6.85 -16.21
N LEU A 120 -3.47 7.14 -14.93
CA LEU A 120 -2.13 7.48 -14.43
C LEU A 120 -1.13 6.36 -14.70
N VAL A 121 -1.51 5.13 -14.39
CA VAL A 121 -0.65 3.94 -14.60
C VAL A 121 -0.27 3.79 -16.08
N ARG A 122 -1.21 4.02 -16.99
CA ARG A 122 -0.97 3.97 -18.45
C ARG A 122 -0.08 5.11 -18.94
N ARG A 123 -0.31 6.34 -18.46
CA ARG A 123 0.47 7.53 -18.88
C ARG A 123 1.90 7.50 -18.37
N HIS A 124 2.14 6.84 -17.23
CA HIS A 124 3.43 6.84 -16.54
C HIS A 124 3.97 5.42 -16.32
N PRO A 125 4.31 4.67 -17.40
CA PRO A 125 4.72 3.26 -17.30
C PRO A 125 6.03 3.06 -16.52
N GLN A 126 6.84 4.11 -16.35
CA GLN A 126 8.08 4.10 -15.56
C GLN A 126 7.82 4.33 -14.06
N VAL A 127 6.62 4.76 -13.65
CA VAL A 127 6.23 4.95 -12.25
C VAL A 127 5.55 3.68 -11.75
N ARG A 128 5.95 3.20 -10.59
CA ARG A 128 5.31 2.06 -9.91
C ARG A 128 4.24 2.57 -8.97
N PHE A 129 3.01 2.15 -9.19
CA PHE A 129 1.83 2.56 -8.41
C PHE A 129 1.41 1.43 -7.47
N LEU A 130 1.24 1.75 -6.20
CA LEU A 130 0.78 0.82 -5.17
C LEU A 130 -0.50 1.36 -4.54
N CYS A 131 -1.60 0.62 -4.69
CA CYS A 131 -2.88 0.99 -4.12
C CYS A 131 -3.04 0.39 -2.72
N ASN A 132 -3.49 1.18 -1.75
CA ASN A 132 -3.63 0.76 -0.35
C ASN A 132 -4.81 -0.20 -0.13
N HIS A 133 -4.70 -1.06 0.89
CA HIS A 133 -5.79 -1.69 1.64
C HIS A 133 -6.85 -2.38 0.77
N LEU A 134 -6.47 -3.44 0.04
CA LEU A 134 -7.35 -4.17 -0.89
C LEU A 134 -7.98 -3.25 -1.95
N ALA A 135 -7.28 -2.15 -2.33
CA ALA A 135 -7.79 -1.09 -3.20
C ALA A 135 -9.01 -0.35 -2.62
N LEU A 136 -9.12 -0.30 -1.30
CA LEU A 136 -10.03 0.53 -0.52
C LEU A 136 -11.53 0.34 -0.80
N PRO A 137 -12.05 -0.92 -0.81
CA PRO A 137 -13.48 -1.15 -0.99
C PRO A 137 -14.30 -0.68 0.22
N LEU A 138 -13.68 -0.65 1.42
CA LEU A 138 -14.32 -0.35 2.68
C LEU A 138 -15.58 -1.23 2.88
N GLN A 139 -16.65 -0.64 3.44
CA GLN A 139 -17.92 -1.33 3.66
C GLN A 139 -18.98 -1.04 2.59
N HIS A 140 -18.62 -0.30 1.53
CA HIS A 140 -19.57 0.23 0.54
C HIS A 140 -19.71 -0.64 -0.70
N PHE A 141 -18.75 -1.52 -0.97
CA PHE A 141 -18.71 -2.38 -2.16
C PHE A 141 -18.65 -3.84 -1.76
N GLU A 142 -19.09 -4.72 -2.64
CA GLU A 142 -18.91 -6.17 -2.51
C GLU A 142 -17.80 -6.65 -3.44
N PRO A 143 -17.19 -7.84 -3.19
CA PRO A 143 -16.09 -8.36 -4.02
C PRO A 143 -16.44 -8.55 -5.50
N ASP A 144 -17.71 -8.74 -5.83
CA ASP A 144 -18.25 -8.90 -7.18
C ASP A 144 -18.89 -7.61 -7.75
N ASP A 145 -18.80 -6.50 -7.02
CA ASP A 145 -19.32 -5.21 -7.50
C ASP A 145 -18.56 -4.77 -8.76
N PRO A 146 -19.27 -4.42 -9.86
CA PRO A 146 -18.65 -3.97 -11.09
C PRO A 146 -17.76 -2.72 -10.91
N THR A 147 -18.08 -1.83 -9.97
CA THR A 147 -17.28 -0.63 -9.69
C THR A 147 -15.93 -1.03 -9.10
N TYR A 148 -15.92 -1.98 -8.16
CA TYR A 148 -14.68 -2.56 -7.63
C TYR A 148 -13.92 -3.34 -8.71
N GLY A 149 -14.64 -4.12 -9.49
CA GLY A 149 -14.10 -4.87 -10.65
C GLY A 149 -13.46 -3.99 -11.72
N GLY A 150 -13.79 -2.70 -11.76
CA GLY A 150 -13.18 -1.72 -12.67
C GLY A 150 -11.65 -1.66 -12.58
N LEU A 151 -11.07 -1.98 -11.40
CA LEU A 151 -9.61 -2.04 -11.21
C LEU A 151 -8.95 -3.12 -12.10
N PHE A 152 -9.67 -4.21 -12.43
CA PHE A 152 -9.12 -5.35 -13.16
C PHE A 152 -8.83 -5.06 -14.64
N ALA A 153 -9.32 -3.91 -15.17
CA ALA A 153 -8.86 -3.37 -16.45
C ALA A 153 -7.37 -2.96 -16.44
N GLY A 154 -6.74 -2.96 -15.27
CA GLY A 154 -5.29 -2.78 -15.09
C GLY A 154 -4.47 -4.07 -15.10
N ARG A 155 -5.07 -5.24 -15.39
CA ARG A 155 -4.40 -6.54 -15.35
C ARG A 155 -3.09 -6.59 -16.15
N ASP A 156 -3.08 -5.99 -17.33
CA ASP A 156 -1.92 -5.98 -18.23
C ASP A 156 -0.94 -4.82 -17.97
N LEU A 157 -1.20 -4.02 -16.94
CA LEU A 157 -0.33 -2.90 -16.57
C LEU A 157 0.72 -3.36 -15.56
N PRO A 158 2.00 -3.54 -15.96
CA PRO A 158 3.02 -4.17 -15.12
C PRO A 158 3.44 -3.32 -13.91
N ASN A 159 3.09 -2.05 -13.90
CA ASN A 159 3.44 -1.07 -12.89
C ASN A 159 2.31 -0.77 -11.88
N LEU A 160 1.21 -1.56 -11.88
CA LEU A 160 0.12 -1.48 -10.91
C LEU A 160 0.26 -2.59 -9.87
N PHE A 161 0.22 -2.23 -8.59
CA PHE A 161 0.27 -3.12 -7.44
C PHE A 161 -0.81 -2.78 -6.42
N VAL A 162 -1.20 -3.75 -5.58
CA VAL A 162 -2.19 -3.55 -4.53
C VAL A 162 -1.69 -4.17 -3.21
N LYS A 163 -1.86 -3.45 -2.11
CA LYS A 163 -1.60 -3.99 -0.77
C LYS A 163 -2.75 -4.86 -0.29
N ALA A 164 -2.47 -6.12 -0.03
CA ALA A 164 -3.32 -7.03 0.71
C ALA A 164 -3.16 -6.77 2.22
N SER A 165 -3.80 -5.71 2.70
CA SER A 165 -3.70 -5.20 4.06
C SER A 165 -5.03 -4.64 4.55
N ALA A 166 -5.14 -4.35 5.85
CA ALA A 166 -6.34 -3.79 6.46
C ALA A 166 -7.63 -4.59 6.15
N PHE A 167 -7.56 -5.92 6.17
CA PHE A 167 -8.72 -6.80 5.92
C PHE A 167 -9.91 -6.48 6.84
N TYR A 168 -9.62 -6.02 8.06
CA TYR A 168 -10.61 -5.59 9.04
C TYR A 168 -11.45 -4.40 8.55
N ALA A 169 -10.90 -3.52 7.73
CA ALA A 169 -11.62 -2.35 7.22
C ALA A 169 -12.73 -2.72 6.22
N ALA A 170 -12.61 -3.89 5.59
CA ALA A 170 -13.62 -4.47 4.73
C ALA A 170 -14.58 -5.42 5.50
N ALA A 171 -14.31 -5.74 6.76
CA ALA A 171 -15.16 -6.62 7.56
C ALA A 171 -16.50 -5.96 7.93
N THR A 172 -17.55 -6.77 8.01
CA THR A 172 -18.87 -6.29 8.47
C THR A 172 -18.92 -6.05 9.97
N THR A 173 -18.07 -6.77 10.72
CA THR A 173 -17.91 -6.62 12.16
C THR A 173 -16.43 -6.53 12.52
N SER A 174 -16.09 -5.65 13.45
CA SER A 174 -14.69 -5.34 13.78
C SER A 174 -13.96 -6.46 14.55
N TRP A 175 -14.63 -7.48 15.01
CA TRP A 175 -14.09 -8.64 15.74
C TRP A 175 -14.19 -9.97 14.97
N ASP A 176 -14.57 -9.93 13.70
CA ASP A 176 -14.62 -11.11 12.84
C ASP A 176 -13.21 -11.45 12.35
N PHE A 177 -12.49 -12.21 13.16
CA PHE A 177 -11.06 -12.54 12.92
C PHE A 177 -10.80 -13.11 11.54
N ARG A 178 -11.62 -13.92 10.96
CA ARG A 178 -11.35 -14.48 9.64
C ARG A 178 -11.57 -13.46 8.50
N CYS A 179 -12.22 -12.34 8.82
CA CYS A 179 -12.49 -11.29 7.84
C CYS A 179 -12.98 -11.86 6.49
N PRO A 180 -14.03 -12.70 6.46
CA PRO A 180 -14.39 -13.45 5.25
C PRO A 180 -14.67 -12.54 4.06
N ARG A 181 -15.25 -11.36 4.31
CA ARG A 181 -15.47 -10.35 3.27
C ARG A 181 -14.15 -9.75 2.77
N GLY A 182 -13.21 -9.48 3.66
CA GLY A 182 -11.86 -9.04 3.29
C GLY A 182 -11.11 -10.09 2.46
N LEU A 183 -11.23 -11.37 2.81
CA LEU A 183 -10.71 -12.48 2.01
C LEU A 183 -11.41 -12.61 0.66
N GLY A 184 -12.70 -12.31 0.57
CA GLY A 184 -13.43 -12.23 -0.70
C GLY A 184 -12.84 -11.18 -1.64
N PHE A 185 -12.53 -9.98 -1.15
CA PHE A 185 -11.83 -8.95 -1.92
C PHE A 185 -10.42 -9.38 -2.33
N PHE A 186 -9.69 -10.04 -1.43
CA PHE A 186 -8.38 -10.59 -1.76
C PHE A 186 -8.46 -11.63 -2.89
N SER A 187 -9.42 -12.55 -2.83
CA SER A 187 -9.68 -13.53 -3.88
C SER A 187 -10.03 -12.86 -5.22
N ALA A 188 -10.85 -11.80 -5.21
CA ALA A 188 -11.17 -11.03 -6.41
C ALA A 188 -9.93 -10.35 -7.01
N LEU A 189 -9.07 -9.75 -6.18
CA LEU A 189 -7.79 -9.17 -6.61
C LEU A 189 -6.85 -10.21 -7.19
N LEU A 190 -6.73 -11.38 -6.53
CA LEU A 190 -5.89 -12.48 -7.00
C LEU A 190 -6.32 -12.96 -8.39
N LYS A 191 -7.63 -13.15 -8.60
CA LYS A 191 -8.21 -13.54 -9.91
C LYS A 191 -8.08 -12.44 -10.96
N GLY A 192 -8.27 -11.19 -10.54
CA GLY A 192 -8.30 -10.02 -11.43
C GLY A 192 -6.92 -9.55 -11.88
N LEU A 193 -5.93 -9.53 -10.97
CA LEU A 193 -4.61 -8.95 -11.21
C LEU A 193 -3.46 -9.98 -11.21
N GLY A 194 -3.64 -11.12 -10.54
CA GLY A 194 -2.58 -12.12 -10.32
C GLY A 194 -1.78 -11.90 -9.04
N PRO A 195 -1.10 -12.97 -8.54
CA PRO A 195 -0.35 -12.92 -7.29
C PRO A 195 0.84 -11.98 -7.33
N GLU A 196 1.46 -11.75 -8.50
CA GLU A 196 2.64 -10.90 -8.70
C GLU A 196 2.36 -9.41 -8.43
N ARG A 197 1.09 -9.03 -8.36
CA ARG A 197 0.63 -7.64 -8.12
C ARG A 197 0.24 -7.37 -6.69
N LEU A 198 0.22 -8.39 -5.83
CA LEU A 198 -0.29 -8.28 -4.47
C LEU A 198 0.86 -8.29 -3.46
N LEU A 199 0.80 -7.36 -2.49
CA LEU A 199 1.77 -7.25 -1.41
C LEU A 199 1.05 -7.33 -0.07
N TRP A 200 1.41 -8.31 0.76
CA TRP A 200 0.88 -8.37 2.11
C TRP A 200 1.36 -7.21 2.99
N GLY A 201 0.51 -6.79 3.90
CA GLY A 201 0.83 -5.86 4.97
C GLY A 201 -0.16 -5.98 6.13
N THR A 202 0.26 -5.61 7.32
CA THR A 202 -0.57 -5.71 8.53
C THR A 202 -1.49 -4.52 8.72
N ASP A 203 -1.08 -3.34 8.29
CA ASP A 203 -1.66 -2.07 8.72
C ASP A 203 -1.57 -1.88 10.26
N TRP A 204 -0.48 -2.34 10.87
CA TRP A 204 -0.20 -2.10 12.28
C TRP A 204 0.36 -0.67 12.48
N PRO A 205 -0.04 0.09 13.50
CA PRO A 205 -0.82 -0.24 14.68
C PRO A 205 -2.36 -0.25 14.52
N PRO A 206 -3.02 0.41 13.53
CA PRO A 206 -4.49 0.45 13.48
C PRO A 206 -5.15 -0.93 13.55
N THR A 207 -4.58 -1.93 12.89
CA THR A 207 -5.09 -3.31 12.91
C THR A 207 -5.23 -3.88 14.31
N SER A 208 -4.43 -3.42 15.30
CA SER A 208 -4.46 -3.96 16.67
C SER A 208 -5.74 -3.64 17.45
N ASN A 209 -6.59 -2.79 16.91
CA ASN A 209 -7.95 -2.59 17.44
C ASN A 209 -8.93 -3.71 17.05
N HIS A 210 -8.53 -4.58 16.12
CA HIS A 210 -9.40 -5.61 15.52
C HIS A 210 -8.72 -6.99 15.52
N LEU A 211 -7.44 -7.06 15.18
CA LEU A 211 -6.66 -8.28 15.00
C LEU A 211 -5.28 -8.11 15.67
N THR A 212 -4.71 -9.20 16.15
CA THR A 212 -3.29 -9.19 16.49
C THR A 212 -2.42 -9.13 15.23
N TYR A 213 -1.17 -8.73 15.36
CA TYR A 213 -0.19 -8.72 14.26
C TYR A 213 -0.11 -10.09 13.57
N ARG A 214 -0.01 -11.17 14.38
CA ARG A 214 0.02 -12.54 13.88
C ARG A 214 -1.27 -12.93 13.17
N GLN A 215 -2.43 -12.56 13.70
CA GLN A 215 -3.71 -12.82 13.03
C GLN A 215 -3.80 -12.16 11.66
N ALA A 216 -3.30 -10.92 11.52
CA ALA A 216 -3.25 -10.25 10.22
C ALA A 216 -2.35 -10.99 9.20
N LEU A 217 -1.27 -11.63 9.66
CA LEU A 217 -0.43 -12.48 8.82
C LEU A 217 -1.15 -13.79 8.43
N GLU A 218 -1.82 -14.44 9.39
CA GLU A 218 -2.51 -15.72 9.15
C GLU A 218 -3.66 -15.59 8.14
N LEU A 219 -4.26 -14.41 7.97
CA LEU A 219 -5.27 -14.20 6.93
C LEU A 219 -4.74 -14.61 5.54
N VAL A 220 -3.53 -14.23 5.20
CA VAL A 220 -2.91 -14.59 3.92
C VAL A 220 -2.16 -15.93 4.02
N ARG A 221 -1.42 -16.16 5.11
CA ARG A 221 -0.60 -17.36 5.26
C ARG A 221 -1.41 -18.64 5.34
N THR A 222 -2.56 -18.60 6.02
CA THR A 222 -3.36 -19.81 6.34
C THR A 222 -4.76 -19.77 5.74
N PHE A 223 -5.43 -18.63 5.75
CA PHE A 223 -6.85 -18.55 5.39
C PHE A 223 -7.11 -18.15 3.95
N ALA A 224 -6.13 -17.62 3.21
CA ALA A 224 -6.23 -17.40 1.77
C ALA A 224 -6.03 -18.71 1.01
N THR A 225 -7.08 -19.52 0.93
CA THR A 225 -7.03 -20.88 0.34
C THR A 225 -6.88 -20.90 -1.17
N ASP A 226 -7.07 -19.76 -1.84
CA ASP A 226 -6.91 -19.62 -3.29
C ASP A 226 -5.42 -19.50 -3.72
N LEU A 227 -4.50 -19.38 -2.75
CA LEU A 227 -3.06 -19.30 -3.00
C LEU A 227 -2.42 -20.68 -2.95
N ASP A 228 -1.67 -21.05 -3.98
CA ASP A 228 -0.64 -22.08 -3.90
C ASP A 228 0.61 -21.56 -3.17
N ASP A 229 1.58 -22.42 -2.91
CA ASP A 229 2.77 -22.07 -2.11
C ASP A 229 3.65 -21.03 -2.80
N ASP A 230 3.81 -21.11 -4.13
CA ASP A 230 4.60 -20.15 -4.91
C ASP A 230 3.95 -18.76 -4.89
N SER A 231 2.65 -18.68 -5.17
CA SER A 231 1.88 -17.44 -5.10
C SER A 231 1.87 -16.85 -3.68
N ARG A 232 1.86 -17.71 -2.66
CA ARG A 232 1.90 -17.29 -1.25
C ARG A 232 3.22 -16.63 -0.92
N SER A 233 4.34 -17.16 -1.37
CA SER A 233 5.68 -16.59 -1.20
C SER A 233 5.80 -15.22 -1.86
N LEU A 234 5.29 -15.09 -3.09
CA LEU A 234 5.21 -13.80 -3.80
C LEU A 234 4.47 -12.76 -2.97
N VAL A 235 3.25 -13.07 -2.53
CA VAL A 235 2.39 -12.11 -1.81
C VAL A 235 2.95 -11.75 -0.44
N LEU A 236 3.50 -12.73 0.31
CA LEU A 236 3.97 -12.51 1.67
C LEU A 236 5.29 -11.73 1.77
N GLY A 237 6.13 -11.74 0.73
CA GLY A 237 7.43 -11.05 0.85
C GLY A 237 8.10 -10.69 -0.48
N GLU A 238 8.20 -11.61 -1.44
CA GLU A 238 9.03 -11.44 -2.63
C GLU A 238 8.62 -10.23 -3.48
N ASN A 239 7.31 -9.98 -3.63
CA ASN A 239 6.82 -8.82 -4.36
C ASN A 239 7.21 -7.51 -3.67
N ALA A 240 7.13 -7.45 -2.33
CA ALA A 240 7.54 -6.28 -1.57
C ALA A 240 9.06 -6.05 -1.68
N ALA A 241 9.87 -7.11 -1.52
CA ALA A 241 11.31 -7.04 -1.66
C ALA A 241 11.70 -6.51 -3.04
N ARG A 242 11.08 -7.04 -4.11
CA ARG A 242 11.33 -6.60 -5.50
C ARG A 242 10.85 -5.17 -5.75
N LEU A 243 9.65 -4.82 -5.27
CA LEU A 243 9.05 -3.51 -5.52
C LEU A 243 9.85 -2.38 -4.86
N PHE A 244 10.30 -2.59 -3.62
CA PHE A 244 11.00 -1.58 -2.82
C PHE A 244 12.52 -1.69 -2.88
N GLY A 245 13.07 -2.80 -3.38
CA GLY A 245 14.51 -3.05 -3.45
C GLY A 245 15.15 -3.29 -2.08
N ILE A 246 14.50 -4.05 -1.20
CA ILE A 246 14.89 -4.27 0.20
C ILE A 246 15.20 -5.74 0.50
#